data_c7e8d1dfc259fe494dd161f3c01186ba
#
_entry.id   c7e8d1dfc259fe494dd161f3c01186ba
#
_cell.length_a   1.000
_cell.length_b   1.000
_cell.length_c   1.000
_cell.angle_alpha   90.00
_cell.angle_beta   90.00
_cell.angle_gamma   90.00
#
_symmetry.space_group_name_H-M   'P 1'
#
loop_
_entity.id
_entity.type
_entity.pdbx_description
1 polymer ?
#
loop_
_entity_poly.entity_id
_entity_poly.type
_entity_poly.pdbx_seq_one_letter_code
_entity_poly.pdbx_strand_id
1 'polypeptide(L)'
;MKKSKQALSLLLALALAASTFVGCGAKPASQDVSAAQQGKPVEVTIAIWGAEEGLADPASASILKELEAKTGVHLVAQNVTWDDSEQKIQLWATNGQLPDIFCGDFVGKSFFNNWVEQGVVRALPDDLSAYPTLQEYLKMERAVAAKRNDKFYMIPRQTYGDISYSVQDRNVAYRWDLAQAAGVTKEPETYDEFRDMIKKIIAADPEKKGVKGMTQALPKLIDGFLFPYGGVVETKWVEKDGRFMPSYFADDLTASMQLARDMYTEGTIEKDIALAKLDTSKEKFLQGQSAAIAFAGSGPAWLYSNAAVDYEALYPGKKFLDDVRVAKLYPCKDGKKHYFVDTESWSESYFSSKVSDEKMQAICKLYDYLYTDEGKRLMFCGVEGEHYDMVDGKVQMRDGVKLFADSSIGSLALWNPSDWDTSFPSANPTEYRALNIARHDDAVKNGTLPKYYDAVKFIVSPLKDAFVYNPSDDLLQIMMGAEPVDKMVKDLMTSYEEKGLSAMLEEVNAEAEKAGITK
;
A
#
# COMPACT_ATOMS: atom_id res chain seq x y z
N MET A 1 23.98 -56.33 -23.81
CA MET A 1 24.09 -57.54 -22.96
C MET A 1 23.17 -57.38 -21.78
N LYS A 2 22.12 -58.14 -21.80
CA LYS A 2 21.59 -59.07 -20.78
C LYS A 2 21.16 -58.38 -19.50
N LYS A 3 19.81 -58.24 -19.28
CA LYS A 3 18.90 -59.23 -18.63
C LYS A 3 19.08 -59.16 -17.10
N SER A 4 18.12 -59.10 -16.26
CA SER A 4 16.74 -59.62 -16.21
C SER A 4 16.24 -59.46 -14.77
N LYS A 5 14.97 -59.20 -14.63
CA LYS A 5 13.84 -60.00 -14.15
C LYS A 5 13.42 -59.66 -12.71
N GLN A 6 12.21 -59.19 -12.55
CA GLN A 6 10.96 -59.89 -12.14
C GLN A 6 10.95 -60.23 -10.63
N ALA A 7 10.05 -59.69 -9.89
CA ALA A 7 8.61 -59.95 -9.66
C ALA A 7 8.39 -60.81 -8.42
N LEU A 8 7.46 -60.51 -7.59
CA LEU A 8 6.43 -61.35 -6.94
C LEU A 8 5.80 -60.55 -5.78
N SER A 9 4.62 -60.07 -5.83
CA SER A 9 3.27 -60.76 -5.71
C SER A 9 2.92 -61.13 -4.27
N LEU A 10 1.88 -60.48 -3.81
CA LEU A 10 0.57 -60.96 -3.33
C LEU A 10 0.43 -61.60 -1.93
N LEU A 11 -0.74 -61.27 -1.39
CA LEU A 11 -1.68 -61.99 -0.51
C LEU A 11 -1.71 -61.53 0.95
N LEU A 12 -2.80 -61.11 1.36
CA LEU A 12 -4.15 -61.58 1.82
C LEU A 12 -4.20 -61.43 3.35
N ALA A 13 -5.24 -61.22 4.07
CA ALA A 13 -6.65 -61.19 3.88
C ALA A 13 -7.37 -60.60 5.11
N LEU A 14 -8.60 -60.25 4.93
CA LEU A 14 -9.70 -59.98 5.87
C LEU A 14 -9.65 -60.75 7.22
N ALA A 15 -10.11 -60.04 8.27
CA ALA A 15 -10.93 -60.64 9.31
C ALA A 15 -11.99 -59.63 9.81
N LEU A 16 -13.23 -59.85 9.44
CA LEU A 16 -14.43 -59.37 10.13
C LEU A 16 -14.62 -60.14 11.43
N ALA A 17 -15.00 -59.43 12.50
CA ALA A 17 -15.86 -60.03 13.52
C ALA A 17 -16.70 -58.96 14.18
N ALA A 18 -17.97 -59.05 14.00
CA ALA A 18 -19.04 -58.32 14.70
C ALA A 18 -19.26 -58.95 16.08
N SER A 19 -19.60 -58.13 17.07
CA SER A 19 -20.39 -58.59 18.22
C SER A 19 -21.17 -57.43 18.85
N THR A 20 -22.37 -57.71 19.07
CA THR A 20 -23.65 -57.12 19.38
C THR A 20 -23.74 -56.51 20.78
N PHE A 21 -24.50 -55.42 20.85
CA PHE A 21 -25.44 -54.87 21.87
C PHE A 21 -25.41 -55.41 23.29
N VAL A 22 -25.39 -54.49 24.27
CA VAL A 22 -26.41 -54.35 25.32
C VAL A 22 -26.43 -52.88 25.79
N GLY A 23 -27.62 -52.24 25.80
CA GLY A 23 -27.82 -50.90 26.29
C GLY A 23 -28.09 -50.83 27.79
N CYS A 24 -27.88 -49.67 28.36
CA CYS A 24 -28.70 -49.11 29.45
C CYS A 24 -28.43 -47.61 29.58
N GLY A 25 -29.50 -46.84 29.72
CA GLY A 25 -29.50 -45.39 29.67
C GLY A 25 -28.89 -44.69 30.86
N ALA A 26 -28.34 -43.49 30.59
CA ALA A 26 -28.11 -42.43 31.56
C ALA A 26 -28.32 -41.08 30.86
N LYS A 27 -28.85 -40.11 31.60
CA LYS A 27 -29.23 -38.74 31.18
C LYS A 27 -28.06 -37.97 30.59
N PRO A 28 -28.30 -36.98 29.69
CA PRO A 28 -27.22 -36.20 29.09
C PRO A 28 -26.63 -35.24 30.11
N ALA A 29 -25.34 -35.39 30.37
CA ALA A 29 -24.52 -34.37 30.96
C ALA A 29 -24.12 -33.39 29.85
N SER A 30 -24.14 -32.10 30.18
CA SER A 30 -23.65 -31.02 29.35
C SER A 30 -22.23 -31.37 28.83
N GLN A 31 -22.12 -31.52 27.52
CA GLN A 31 -20.81 -31.66 26.89
C GLN A 31 -20.16 -30.28 26.83
N ASP A 32 -19.15 -30.07 27.66
CA ASP A 32 -18.09 -29.15 27.39
C ASP A 32 -17.57 -29.45 25.98
N VAL A 33 -17.58 -28.46 25.11
CA VAL A 33 -16.97 -28.54 23.78
C VAL A 33 -15.46 -28.42 23.97
N SER A 34 -14.87 -29.53 24.39
CA SER A 34 -13.41 -29.67 24.47
C SER A 34 -12.88 -30.13 23.11
N ALA A 35 -11.92 -29.39 22.59
CA ALA A 35 -10.88 -29.78 21.63
C ALA A 35 -11.29 -30.85 20.60
N ALA A 36 -12.15 -30.50 19.66
CA ALA A 36 -12.42 -31.29 18.50
C ALA A 36 -11.27 -31.14 17.50
N GLN A 37 -10.64 -32.28 17.19
CA GLN A 37 -9.88 -32.60 15.97
C GLN A 37 -9.52 -31.39 15.10
N GLN A 38 -8.40 -30.73 15.41
CA GLN A 38 -7.73 -29.86 14.43
C GLN A 38 -7.18 -30.78 13.34
N GLY A 39 -7.87 -30.81 12.18
CA GLY A 39 -7.33 -31.37 10.95
C GLY A 39 -6.01 -30.68 10.63
N LYS A 40 -5.16 -31.34 9.83
CA LYS A 40 -3.94 -30.71 9.33
C LYS A 40 -4.31 -29.36 8.69
N PRO A 41 -3.58 -28.27 8.97
CA PRO A 41 -3.84 -26.97 8.35
C PRO A 41 -3.88 -27.05 6.82
N VAL A 42 -4.72 -26.26 6.21
CA VAL A 42 -4.81 -26.17 4.75
C VAL A 42 -3.66 -25.31 4.25
N GLU A 43 -2.80 -25.88 3.43
CA GLU A 43 -1.70 -25.15 2.81
C GLU A 43 -2.23 -24.23 1.71
N VAL A 44 -1.92 -22.93 1.80
CA VAL A 44 -2.30 -21.90 0.84
C VAL A 44 -1.05 -21.18 0.36
N THR A 45 -0.79 -21.26 -0.94
CA THR A 45 0.34 -20.54 -1.57
C THR A 45 -0.04 -19.08 -1.83
N ILE A 46 0.87 -18.17 -1.50
CA ILE A 46 0.67 -16.72 -1.67
C ILE A 46 1.80 -16.08 -2.46
N ALA A 47 1.48 -15.12 -3.32
CA ALA A 47 2.43 -14.24 -3.97
C ALA A 47 2.08 -12.78 -3.66
N ILE A 48 2.83 -12.20 -2.75
CA ILE A 48 2.79 -10.79 -2.37
C ILE A 48 4.21 -10.35 -2.00
N TRP A 49 4.55 -9.10 -2.23
CA TRP A 49 5.88 -8.53 -1.96
C TRP A 49 6.30 -8.76 -0.51
N GLY A 50 7.54 -9.20 -0.30
CA GLY A 50 8.09 -9.45 1.03
C GLY A 50 7.49 -10.64 1.78
N ALA A 51 6.59 -11.44 1.15
CA ALA A 51 5.98 -12.58 1.84
C ALA A 51 6.99 -13.67 2.19
N GLU A 52 7.98 -13.91 1.33
CA GLU A 52 9.01 -14.93 1.58
C GLU A 52 9.85 -14.55 2.80
N GLU A 53 10.30 -13.30 2.86
CA GLU A 53 11.06 -12.77 3.98
C GLU A 53 10.22 -12.76 5.26
N GLY A 54 8.96 -12.29 5.18
CA GLY A 54 8.06 -12.24 6.32
C GLY A 54 7.71 -13.62 6.90
N LEU A 55 7.49 -14.63 6.05
CA LEU A 55 7.24 -16.00 6.50
C LEU A 55 8.49 -16.67 7.07
N ALA A 56 9.67 -16.30 6.59
CA ALA A 56 10.95 -16.85 7.06
C ALA A 56 11.51 -16.14 8.30
N ASP A 57 10.98 -14.96 8.65
CA ASP A 57 11.47 -14.18 9.79
C ASP A 57 11.14 -14.90 11.12
N PRO A 58 12.14 -15.22 11.96
CA PRO A 58 11.90 -15.78 13.28
C PRO A 58 10.96 -14.94 14.17
N ALA A 59 10.95 -13.61 14.00
CA ALA A 59 10.05 -12.73 14.73
C ALA A 59 8.57 -12.92 14.34
N SER A 60 8.30 -13.53 13.19
CA SER A 60 6.94 -13.87 12.73
C SER A 60 6.42 -15.19 13.30
N ALA A 61 7.27 -16.02 13.87
CA ALA A 61 6.92 -17.44 14.13
C ALA A 61 5.72 -17.63 15.06
N SER A 62 5.62 -16.85 16.14
CA SER A 62 4.46 -16.93 17.07
C SER A 62 3.20 -16.36 16.45
N ILE A 63 3.33 -15.29 15.68
CA ILE A 63 2.21 -14.64 14.96
C ILE A 63 1.62 -15.61 13.93
N LEU A 64 2.48 -16.25 13.12
CA LEU A 64 2.05 -17.21 12.10
C LEU A 64 1.42 -18.45 12.72
N LYS A 65 1.97 -18.92 13.85
CA LYS A 65 1.39 -20.02 14.61
C LYS A 65 -0.02 -19.67 15.14
N GLU A 66 -0.20 -18.46 15.66
CA GLU A 66 -1.50 -18.01 16.13
C GLU A 66 -2.48 -17.84 14.97
N LEU A 67 -2.04 -17.24 13.85
CA LEU A 67 -2.84 -17.11 12.64
C LEU A 67 -3.30 -18.49 12.13
N GLU A 68 -2.41 -19.46 12.07
CA GLU A 68 -2.71 -20.85 11.69
C GLU A 68 -3.72 -21.49 12.66
N ALA A 69 -3.55 -21.29 13.97
CA ALA A 69 -4.48 -21.81 14.98
C ALA A 69 -5.90 -21.22 14.85
N LYS A 70 -6.01 -19.92 14.54
CA LYS A 70 -7.32 -19.23 14.37
C LYS A 70 -8.00 -19.57 13.06
N THR A 71 -7.24 -19.68 11.98
CA THR A 71 -7.79 -19.81 10.62
C THR A 71 -7.76 -21.23 10.09
N GLY A 72 -6.84 -22.08 10.56
CA GLY A 72 -6.55 -23.38 9.98
C GLY A 72 -5.78 -23.31 8.66
N VAL A 73 -5.14 -22.16 8.35
CA VAL A 73 -4.41 -21.91 7.11
C VAL A 73 -2.91 -21.86 7.38
N HIS A 74 -2.15 -22.67 6.66
CA HIS A 74 -0.69 -22.61 6.59
C HIS A 74 -0.28 -21.87 5.32
N LEU A 75 0.40 -20.73 5.46
CA LEU A 75 0.82 -19.89 4.34
C LEU A 75 2.18 -20.31 3.81
N VAL A 76 2.30 -20.40 2.48
CA VAL A 76 3.55 -20.71 1.77
C VAL A 76 3.82 -19.66 0.72
N ALA A 77 4.94 -18.95 0.80
CA ALA A 77 5.25 -17.90 -0.16
C ALA A 77 5.71 -18.46 -1.52
N GLN A 78 5.27 -17.80 -2.58
CA GLN A 78 5.86 -17.86 -3.91
C GLN A 78 6.48 -16.49 -4.20
N ASN A 79 7.80 -16.45 -4.35
CA ASN A 79 8.57 -15.21 -4.36
C ASN A 79 8.21 -14.26 -5.51
N VAL A 80 7.85 -13.04 -5.13
CA VAL A 80 7.76 -11.87 -6.00
C VAL A 80 8.37 -10.65 -5.29
N THR A 81 8.97 -9.76 -6.07
CA THR A 81 9.50 -8.47 -5.59
C THR A 81 8.64 -7.33 -6.11
N TRP A 82 8.87 -6.14 -5.58
CA TRP A 82 8.21 -4.92 -6.07
C TRP A 82 8.45 -4.68 -7.57
N ASP A 83 9.64 -5.03 -8.06
CA ASP A 83 10.04 -4.76 -9.43
C ASP A 83 9.54 -5.79 -10.44
N ASP A 84 9.27 -7.03 -10.02
CA ASP A 84 9.00 -8.15 -10.92
C ASP A 84 7.61 -8.77 -10.79
N SER A 85 6.83 -8.39 -9.75
CA SER A 85 5.57 -9.04 -9.39
C SER A 85 4.56 -9.11 -10.54
N GLU A 86 4.31 -8.00 -11.21
CA GLU A 86 3.32 -7.96 -12.30
C GLU A 86 3.74 -8.87 -13.46
N GLN A 87 5.00 -8.84 -13.86
CA GLN A 87 5.52 -9.67 -14.95
C GLN A 87 5.48 -11.16 -14.61
N LYS A 88 5.90 -11.52 -13.38
CA LYS A 88 5.85 -12.91 -12.90
C LYS A 88 4.42 -13.45 -12.84
N ILE A 89 3.49 -12.66 -12.27
CA ILE A 89 2.09 -13.05 -12.17
C ILE A 89 1.47 -13.26 -13.56
N GLN A 90 1.72 -12.37 -14.52
CA GLN A 90 1.25 -12.54 -15.89
C GLN A 90 1.85 -13.79 -16.58
N LEU A 91 3.13 -14.07 -16.34
CA LEU A 91 3.78 -15.29 -16.83
C LEU A 91 3.15 -16.54 -16.21
N TRP A 92 2.91 -16.54 -14.89
CA TRP A 92 2.26 -17.66 -14.20
C TRP A 92 0.81 -17.86 -14.63
N ALA A 93 0.08 -16.76 -14.90
CA ALA A 93 -1.26 -16.83 -15.46
C ALA A 93 -1.26 -17.54 -16.82
N THR A 94 -0.34 -17.16 -17.70
CA THR A 94 -0.17 -17.74 -19.03
C THR A 94 0.19 -19.23 -18.98
N ASN A 95 1.05 -19.61 -18.03
CA ASN A 95 1.52 -20.99 -17.87
C ASN A 95 0.61 -21.84 -16.94
N GLY A 96 -0.45 -21.26 -16.41
CA GLY A 96 -1.33 -21.92 -15.44
C GLY A 96 -0.62 -22.31 -14.16
N GLN A 97 0.26 -21.45 -13.64
CA GLN A 97 1.09 -21.66 -12.44
C GLN A 97 0.82 -20.60 -11.35
N LEU A 98 -0.31 -19.91 -11.43
CA LEU A 98 -0.71 -18.95 -10.41
C LEU A 98 -0.76 -19.62 -9.03
N PRO A 99 -0.22 -18.97 -7.97
CA PRO A 99 -0.44 -19.40 -6.60
C PRO A 99 -1.92 -19.30 -6.21
N ASP A 100 -2.28 -19.87 -5.07
CA ASP A 100 -3.69 -19.85 -4.60
C ASP A 100 -4.18 -18.41 -4.41
N ILE A 101 -3.37 -17.56 -3.78
CA ILE A 101 -3.60 -16.10 -3.63
C ILE A 101 -2.44 -15.35 -4.29
N PHE A 102 -2.76 -14.33 -5.05
CA PHE A 102 -1.75 -13.41 -5.57
C PHE A 102 -2.27 -11.98 -5.54
N CYS A 103 -1.36 -11.03 -5.29
CA CYS A 103 -1.71 -9.63 -5.08
C CYS A 103 -1.15 -8.76 -6.20
N GLY A 104 -1.92 -7.75 -6.59
CA GLY A 104 -1.53 -6.78 -7.59
C GLY A 104 -2.60 -5.73 -7.84
N ASP A 105 -2.30 -4.70 -8.61
CA ASP A 105 -3.24 -3.65 -9.03
C ASP A 105 -3.74 -3.95 -10.45
N PHE A 106 -4.64 -4.95 -10.57
CA PHE A 106 -5.06 -5.50 -11.87
C PHE A 106 -6.49 -5.16 -12.26
N VAL A 107 -7.32 -4.79 -11.30
CA VAL A 107 -8.70 -4.36 -11.60
C VAL A 107 -8.66 -3.10 -12.47
N GLY A 108 -9.44 -3.11 -13.54
CA GLY A 108 -9.46 -2.04 -14.54
C GLY A 108 -8.40 -2.21 -15.64
N LYS A 109 -7.57 -3.24 -15.59
CA LYS A 109 -6.68 -3.60 -16.70
C LYS A 109 -7.34 -4.64 -17.61
N SER A 110 -7.18 -4.50 -18.92
CA SER A 110 -7.80 -5.38 -19.93
C SER A 110 -7.43 -6.85 -19.75
N PHE A 111 -6.17 -7.14 -19.39
CA PHE A 111 -5.74 -8.52 -19.20
C PHE A 111 -6.45 -9.21 -18.01
N PHE A 112 -6.83 -8.47 -16.96
CA PHE A 112 -7.61 -9.05 -15.86
C PHE A 112 -9.02 -9.46 -16.32
N ASN A 113 -9.68 -8.63 -17.13
CA ASN A 113 -10.96 -8.98 -17.72
C ASN A 113 -10.86 -10.24 -18.58
N ASN A 114 -9.80 -10.37 -19.39
CA ASN A 114 -9.50 -11.58 -20.16
C ASN A 114 -9.30 -12.80 -19.25
N TRP A 115 -8.65 -12.66 -18.10
CA TRP A 115 -8.48 -13.75 -17.13
C TRP A 115 -9.80 -14.22 -16.53
N VAL A 116 -10.74 -13.31 -16.26
CA VAL A 116 -12.10 -13.65 -15.82
C VAL A 116 -12.83 -14.43 -16.90
N GLU A 117 -12.83 -13.94 -18.15
CA GLU A 117 -13.52 -14.57 -19.29
C GLU A 117 -12.95 -15.95 -19.63
N GLN A 118 -11.64 -16.11 -19.54
CA GLN A 118 -10.93 -17.37 -19.85
C GLN A 118 -10.92 -18.35 -18.68
N GLY A 119 -11.44 -17.97 -17.50
CA GLY A 119 -11.44 -18.82 -16.32
C GLY A 119 -10.03 -19.08 -15.75
N VAL A 120 -9.12 -18.12 -15.88
CA VAL A 120 -7.77 -18.14 -15.26
C VAL A 120 -7.86 -17.83 -13.78
N VAL A 121 -8.77 -16.94 -13.39
CA VAL A 121 -9.07 -16.55 -12.01
C VAL A 121 -10.42 -17.09 -11.57
N ARG A 122 -10.56 -17.28 -10.27
CA ARG A 122 -11.76 -17.81 -9.62
C ARG A 122 -12.46 -16.72 -8.82
N ALA A 123 -13.80 -16.68 -8.86
CA ALA A 123 -14.61 -15.87 -7.99
C ALA A 123 -14.69 -16.43 -6.57
N LEU A 124 -14.95 -15.55 -5.60
CA LEU A 124 -15.41 -15.94 -4.27
C LEU A 124 -16.74 -16.70 -4.37
N PRO A 125 -17.11 -17.51 -3.35
CA PRO A 125 -18.43 -18.11 -3.27
C PRO A 125 -19.54 -17.06 -3.30
N ASP A 126 -20.69 -17.39 -3.93
CA ASP A 126 -21.84 -16.50 -3.94
C ASP A 126 -22.48 -16.36 -2.55
N ASP A 127 -22.41 -17.42 -1.72
CA ASP A 127 -22.83 -17.40 -0.32
C ASP A 127 -21.62 -17.23 0.61
N LEU A 128 -21.53 -16.05 1.23
CA LEU A 128 -20.52 -15.69 2.22
C LEU A 128 -21.09 -15.59 3.65
N SER A 129 -22.29 -16.14 3.90
CA SER A 129 -22.96 -16.06 5.22
C SER A 129 -22.16 -16.70 6.35
N ALA A 130 -21.28 -17.66 6.04
CA ALA A 130 -20.35 -18.27 6.99
C ALA A 130 -19.14 -17.36 7.34
N TYR A 131 -18.98 -16.23 6.66
CA TYR A 131 -17.85 -15.29 6.79
C TYR A 131 -18.38 -13.85 6.94
N PRO A 132 -19.00 -13.53 8.07
CA PRO A 132 -19.79 -12.29 8.23
C PRO A 132 -18.93 -11.03 8.16
N THR A 133 -17.68 -11.06 8.63
CA THR A 133 -16.77 -9.92 8.59
C THR A 133 -16.31 -9.65 7.15
N LEU A 134 -15.93 -10.68 6.42
CA LEU A 134 -15.60 -10.58 5.00
C LEU A 134 -16.81 -10.12 4.18
N GLN A 135 -18.01 -10.67 4.47
CA GLN A 135 -19.24 -10.26 3.79
C GLN A 135 -19.55 -8.78 4.00
N GLU A 136 -19.37 -8.26 5.22
CA GLU A 136 -19.54 -6.84 5.53
C GLU A 136 -18.51 -5.98 4.80
N TYR A 137 -17.24 -6.41 4.84
CA TYR A 137 -16.15 -5.72 4.18
C TYR A 137 -16.38 -5.57 2.66
N LEU A 138 -16.91 -6.58 1.99
CA LEU A 138 -17.19 -6.55 0.55
C LEU A 138 -18.37 -5.66 0.14
N LYS A 139 -19.06 -5.00 1.09
CA LYS A 139 -20.07 -3.98 0.80
C LYS A 139 -19.46 -2.62 0.46
N MET A 140 -18.17 -2.43 0.68
CA MET A 140 -17.50 -1.17 0.31
C MET A 140 -17.72 -0.86 -1.19
N GLU A 141 -17.92 0.42 -1.51
CA GLU A 141 -18.24 0.87 -2.86
C GLU A 141 -17.24 0.36 -3.90
N ARG A 142 -15.95 0.39 -3.58
CA ARG A 142 -14.89 -0.09 -4.45
C ARG A 142 -14.97 -1.58 -4.75
N ALA A 143 -15.28 -2.42 -3.76
CA ALA A 143 -15.43 -3.85 -3.98
C ALA A 143 -16.62 -4.12 -4.90
N VAL A 144 -17.75 -3.43 -4.68
CA VAL A 144 -18.95 -3.55 -5.50
C VAL A 144 -18.68 -3.10 -6.94
N ALA A 145 -17.98 -1.98 -7.15
CA ALA A 145 -17.62 -1.46 -8.47
C ALA A 145 -16.66 -2.38 -9.23
N ALA A 146 -15.86 -3.16 -8.53
CA ALA A 146 -14.90 -4.09 -9.12
C ALA A 146 -15.49 -5.47 -9.48
N LYS A 147 -16.77 -5.73 -9.22
CA LYS A 147 -17.44 -6.97 -9.64
C LYS A 147 -17.34 -7.17 -11.15
N ARG A 148 -17.27 -8.44 -11.54
CA ARG A 148 -17.39 -8.88 -12.93
C ARG A 148 -18.46 -9.97 -12.98
N ASN A 149 -19.44 -9.85 -13.88
CA ASN A 149 -20.55 -10.77 -13.99
C ASN A 149 -21.26 -11.01 -12.63
N ASP A 150 -21.49 -9.93 -11.86
CA ASP A 150 -22.06 -9.90 -10.51
C ASP A 150 -21.30 -10.70 -9.44
N LYS A 151 -20.06 -11.13 -9.73
CA LYS A 151 -19.20 -11.89 -8.81
C LYS A 151 -17.98 -11.12 -8.37
N PHE A 152 -17.48 -11.43 -7.17
CA PHE A 152 -16.22 -10.94 -6.67
C PHE A 152 -15.08 -11.88 -7.09
N TYR A 153 -14.23 -11.44 -8.01
CA TYR A 153 -13.01 -12.16 -8.42
C TYR A 153 -11.76 -11.69 -7.65
N MET A 154 -11.94 -10.77 -6.72
CA MET A 154 -10.89 -10.20 -5.92
C MET A 154 -11.42 -9.73 -4.57
N ILE A 155 -10.50 -9.52 -3.63
CA ILE A 155 -10.74 -8.80 -2.38
C ILE A 155 -9.85 -7.56 -2.41
N PRO A 156 -10.41 -6.33 -2.34
CA PRO A 156 -9.60 -5.12 -2.27
C PRO A 156 -8.84 -5.09 -0.94
N ARG A 157 -7.59 -4.64 -0.98
CA ARG A 157 -6.78 -4.44 0.21
C ARG A 157 -6.96 -2.98 0.65
N GLN A 158 -7.57 -2.78 1.80
CA GLN A 158 -7.81 -1.45 2.33
C GLN A 158 -6.49 -0.74 2.64
N THR A 159 -6.31 0.48 2.14
CA THR A 159 -5.11 1.29 2.42
C THR A 159 -5.12 1.81 3.85
N TYR A 160 -6.24 2.39 4.24
CA TYR A 160 -6.47 2.93 5.58
C TYR A 160 -7.90 2.60 6.03
N GLY A 161 -8.11 2.44 7.32
CA GLY A 161 -9.45 2.25 7.88
C GLY A 161 -10.34 3.49 7.71
N ASP A 162 -9.74 4.68 7.71
CA ASP A 162 -10.35 5.96 7.36
C ASP A 162 -9.39 6.69 6.41
N ILE A 163 -9.91 7.19 5.28
CA ILE A 163 -9.11 7.83 4.24
C ILE A 163 -8.38 9.09 4.70
N SER A 164 -8.83 9.76 5.74
CA SER A 164 -8.15 10.92 6.32
C SER A 164 -6.74 10.59 6.83
N TYR A 165 -6.48 9.33 7.19
CA TYR A 165 -5.14 8.89 7.60
C TYR A 165 -4.15 8.82 6.43
N SER A 166 -4.61 8.86 5.20
CA SER A 166 -3.75 8.86 4.01
C SER A 166 -2.83 10.08 3.90
N VAL A 167 -3.11 11.15 4.64
CA VAL A 167 -2.23 12.32 4.77
C VAL A 167 -0.82 11.95 5.22
N GLN A 168 -0.65 10.78 5.80
CA GLN A 168 0.63 10.27 6.28
C GLN A 168 1.42 9.52 5.21
N ASP A 169 0.80 9.22 4.07
CA ASP A 169 1.44 8.40 3.04
C ASP A 169 2.50 9.15 2.24
N ARG A 170 2.27 10.41 1.95
CA ARG A 170 3.22 11.25 1.22
C ARG A 170 3.67 12.42 2.09
N ASN A 171 4.94 12.47 2.39
CA ASN A 171 5.52 13.45 3.29
C ASN A 171 6.86 13.94 2.76
N VAL A 172 7.36 15.03 3.35
CA VAL A 172 8.70 15.53 3.14
C VAL A 172 9.41 15.60 4.50
N ALA A 173 10.59 15.02 4.58
CA ALA A 173 11.49 15.18 5.71
C ALA A 173 12.69 16.05 5.31
N TYR A 174 13.23 16.79 6.27
CA TYR A 174 14.42 17.64 6.04
C TYR A 174 15.38 17.59 7.24
N ARG A 175 16.66 17.80 6.95
CA ARG A 175 17.75 17.80 7.91
C ARG A 175 17.74 19.10 8.70
N TRP A 176 17.09 19.07 9.85
CA TRP A 176 17.00 20.23 10.73
C TRP A 176 18.34 20.60 11.36
N ASP A 177 19.16 19.62 11.71
CA ASP A 177 20.53 19.82 12.18
C ASP A 177 21.38 20.61 11.17
N LEU A 178 21.31 20.28 9.88
CA LEU A 178 21.99 21.02 8.83
C LEU A 178 21.42 22.44 8.67
N ALA A 179 20.09 22.59 8.80
CA ALA A 179 19.44 23.89 8.75
C ALA A 179 19.89 24.80 9.91
N GLN A 180 19.94 24.28 11.13
CA GLN A 180 20.44 25.03 12.30
C GLN A 180 21.91 25.40 12.13
N ALA A 181 22.73 24.48 11.68
CA ALA A 181 24.15 24.75 11.38
C ALA A 181 24.34 25.79 10.27
N ALA A 182 23.37 25.90 9.34
CA ALA A 182 23.33 26.97 8.31
C ALA A 182 22.68 28.28 8.81
N GLY A 183 22.38 28.39 10.10
CA GLY A 183 21.84 29.61 10.70
C GLY A 183 20.32 29.77 10.57
N VAL A 184 19.60 28.71 10.26
CA VAL A 184 18.14 28.71 10.29
C VAL A 184 17.66 28.55 11.73
N THR A 185 16.82 29.48 12.20
CA THR A 185 16.36 29.52 13.61
C THR A 185 14.89 29.16 13.77
N LYS A 186 14.12 29.09 12.67
CA LYS A 186 12.68 28.78 12.64
C LYS A 186 12.40 27.75 11.55
N GLU A 187 11.56 26.80 11.88
CA GLU A 187 11.06 25.84 10.88
C GLU A 187 10.24 26.55 9.79
N PRO A 188 10.32 26.10 8.53
CA PRO A 188 9.57 26.71 7.44
C PRO A 188 8.06 26.49 7.60
N GLU A 189 7.28 27.51 7.23
CA GLU A 189 5.81 27.50 7.24
C GLU A 189 5.21 27.70 5.83
N THR A 190 6.06 27.96 4.84
CA THR A 190 5.67 28.13 3.43
C THR A 190 6.64 27.41 2.50
N TYR A 191 6.21 27.19 1.25
CA TYR A 191 7.07 26.64 0.21
C TYR A 191 8.32 27.52 -0.03
N ASP A 192 8.17 28.83 0.01
CA ASP A 192 9.31 29.74 -0.18
C ASP A 192 10.30 29.69 0.98
N GLU A 193 9.82 29.68 2.22
CA GLU A 193 10.68 29.50 3.40
C GLU A 193 11.41 28.15 3.38
N PHE A 194 10.73 27.10 2.90
CA PHE A 194 11.34 25.79 2.74
C PHE A 194 12.46 25.81 1.67
N ARG A 195 12.20 26.42 0.52
CA ARG A 195 13.21 26.60 -0.54
C ARG A 195 14.40 27.42 -0.04
N ASP A 196 14.16 28.50 0.69
CA ASP A 196 15.22 29.36 1.26
C ASP A 196 16.04 28.63 2.32
N MET A 197 15.42 27.79 3.13
CA MET A 197 16.12 26.91 4.07
C MET A 197 17.07 25.95 3.32
N ILE A 198 16.60 25.28 2.27
CA ILE A 198 17.43 24.37 1.46
C ILE A 198 18.59 25.13 0.82
N LYS A 199 18.37 26.32 0.25
CA LYS A 199 19.45 27.17 -0.31
C LYS A 199 20.51 27.50 0.74
N LYS A 200 20.12 27.85 1.96
CA LYS A 200 21.05 28.11 3.07
C LYS A 200 21.86 26.86 3.44
N ILE A 201 21.22 25.69 3.52
CA ILE A 201 21.91 24.43 3.80
C ILE A 201 22.95 24.14 2.72
N ILE A 202 22.58 24.24 1.44
CA ILE A 202 23.50 24.02 0.31
C ILE A 202 24.67 25.01 0.34
N ALA A 203 24.39 26.29 0.55
CA ALA A 203 25.44 27.34 0.58
C ALA A 203 26.41 27.20 1.75
N ALA A 204 25.91 26.77 2.91
CA ALA A 204 26.73 26.58 4.10
C ALA A 204 27.53 25.28 4.05
N ASP A 205 26.96 24.20 3.46
CA ASP A 205 27.50 22.84 3.45
C ASP A 205 28.22 22.48 4.78
N PRO A 206 27.48 22.47 5.91
CA PRO A 206 28.08 22.49 7.25
C PRO A 206 29.00 21.31 7.53
N GLU A 207 28.72 20.17 6.92
CA GLU A 207 29.50 18.93 7.06
C GLU A 207 30.51 18.74 5.93
N LYS A 208 30.61 19.69 4.97
CA LYS A 208 31.49 19.62 3.78
C LYS A 208 31.31 18.34 2.97
N LYS A 209 30.09 17.88 2.85
CA LYS A 209 29.71 16.64 2.12
C LYS A 209 29.21 16.91 0.70
N GLY A 210 29.20 18.17 0.27
CA GLY A 210 28.63 18.58 -1.02
C GLY A 210 27.11 18.41 -1.04
N VAL A 211 26.44 18.81 0.06
CA VAL A 211 25.00 18.63 0.25
C VAL A 211 24.20 19.19 -0.93
N LYS A 212 23.24 18.40 -1.39
CA LYS A 212 22.33 18.75 -2.49
C LYS A 212 20.96 19.14 -1.96
N GLY A 213 20.08 19.56 -2.87
CA GLY A 213 18.69 19.87 -2.58
C GLY A 213 17.86 18.64 -2.18
N MET A 214 16.56 18.72 -2.40
CA MET A 214 15.63 17.63 -2.18
C MET A 214 15.86 16.50 -3.17
N THR A 215 15.86 15.28 -2.67
CA THR A 215 16.00 14.05 -3.45
C THR A 215 14.76 13.18 -3.34
N GLN A 216 14.54 12.29 -4.24
CA GLN A 216 13.66 11.10 -4.24
C GLN A 216 13.29 10.71 -5.67
N ALA A 217 12.84 9.47 -5.87
CA ALA A 217 12.20 9.04 -7.11
C ALA A 217 11.02 9.96 -7.47
N LEU A 218 10.95 10.38 -8.74
CA LEU A 218 10.04 11.43 -9.19
C LEU A 218 8.56 11.23 -8.81
N PRO A 219 7.96 10.04 -8.94
CA PRO A 219 6.56 9.87 -8.57
C PRO A 219 6.26 10.25 -7.11
N LYS A 220 7.22 10.01 -6.20
CA LYS A 220 7.06 10.34 -4.79
C LYS A 220 7.23 11.83 -4.51
N LEU A 221 8.14 12.48 -5.25
CA LEU A 221 8.33 13.92 -5.19
C LEU A 221 7.12 14.67 -5.78
N ILE A 222 6.58 14.17 -6.88
CA ILE A 222 5.37 14.69 -7.53
C ILE A 222 4.21 14.68 -6.54
N ASP A 223 3.84 13.50 -6.06
CA ASP A 223 2.68 13.31 -5.18
C ASP A 223 2.85 13.96 -3.80
N GLY A 224 4.05 13.90 -3.23
CA GLY A 224 4.31 14.35 -1.87
C GLY A 224 4.53 15.83 -1.72
N PHE A 225 4.89 16.55 -2.79
CA PHE A 225 5.32 17.94 -2.66
C PHE A 225 4.93 18.85 -3.83
N LEU A 226 5.21 18.47 -5.09
CA LEU A 226 5.07 19.38 -6.22
C LEU A 226 3.62 19.58 -6.65
N PHE A 227 2.89 18.49 -6.90
CA PHE A 227 1.52 18.57 -7.41
C PHE A 227 0.51 19.08 -6.38
N PRO A 228 0.60 18.72 -5.09
CA PRO A 228 -0.27 19.32 -4.08
C PRO A 228 -0.22 20.84 -4.04
N TYR A 229 0.90 21.46 -4.41
CA TYR A 229 1.02 22.94 -4.52
C TYR A 229 0.00 23.56 -5.50
N GLY A 230 -0.31 22.89 -6.59
CA GLY A 230 -1.35 23.27 -7.53
C GLY A 230 -2.73 22.65 -7.26
N GLY A 231 -2.85 21.82 -6.21
CA GLY A 231 -4.09 21.12 -5.88
C GLY A 231 -4.32 19.83 -6.70
N VAL A 232 -3.29 19.28 -7.33
CA VAL A 232 -3.38 18.11 -8.23
C VAL A 232 -2.93 16.83 -7.53
N VAL A 233 -3.63 15.72 -7.80
CA VAL A 233 -3.19 14.36 -7.45
C VAL A 233 -3.33 13.46 -8.68
N GLU A 234 -2.21 13.09 -9.29
CA GLU A 234 -2.14 12.53 -10.65
C GLU A 234 -3.00 11.29 -10.90
N THR A 235 -3.11 10.42 -9.90
CA THR A 235 -3.73 9.09 -10.06
C THR A 235 -5.22 9.06 -9.73
N LYS A 236 -5.81 10.19 -9.37
CA LYS A 236 -7.19 10.26 -8.89
C LYS A 236 -8.15 10.69 -9.98
N TRP A 237 -9.35 10.10 -9.96
CA TRP A 237 -10.46 10.55 -10.78
C TRP A 237 -11.30 11.57 -9.99
N VAL A 238 -11.58 12.69 -10.61
CA VAL A 238 -12.40 13.79 -10.06
C VAL A 238 -13.58 14.05 -10.98
N GLU A 239 -14.60 14.74 -10.47
CA GLU A 239 -15.65 15.31 -11.27
C GLU A 239 -15.30 16.78 -11.57
N LYS A 240 -15.34 17.16 -12.84
CA LYS A 240 -15.14 18.51 -13.32
C LYS A 240 -16.17 18.83 -14.41
N ASP A 241 -16.94 19.89 -14.22
CA ASP A 241 -17.94 20.36 -15.18
C ASP A 241 -18.92 19.25 -15.66
N GLY A 242 -19.35 18.40 -14.72
CA GLY A 242 -20.26 17.30 -15.00
C GLY A 242 -19.61 16.07 -15.67
N ARG A 243 -18.28 15.96 -15.69
CA ARG A 243 -17.55 14.83 -16.29
C ARG A 243 -16.52 14.26 -15.34
N PHE A 244 -16.36 12.95 -15.33
CA PHE A 244 -15.23 12.31 -14.68
C PHE A 244 -13.99 12.42 -15.53
N MET A 245 -12.85 12.76 -14.91
CA MET A 245 -11.53 12.78 -15.55
C MET A 245 -10.43 12.58 -14.51
N PRO A 246 -9.23 12.13 -14.91
CA PRO A 246 -8.09 12.16 -14.01
C PRO A 246 -7.77 13.58 -13.57
N SER A 247 -7.46 13.79 -12.30
CA SER A 247 -7.10 15.09 -11.72
C SER A 247 -5.98 15.79 -12.50
N TYR A 248 -5.07 15.00 -13.08
CA TYR A 248 -3.99 15.47 -13.95
C TYR A 248 -4.50 16.31 -15.14
N PHE A 249 -5.70 16.03 -15.65
CA PHE A 249 -6.32 16.76 -16.78
C PHE A 249 -7.43 17.72 -16.34
N ALA A 250 -7.81 17.68 -15.06
CA ALA A 250 -8.91 18.49 -14.54
C ALA A 250 -8.48 19.92 -14.19
N ASP A 251 -7.24 20.09 -13.74
CA ASP A 251 -6.73 21.32 -13.17
C ASP A 251 -5.51 21.85 -13.92
N ASP A 252 -5.21 23.14 -13.71
CA ASP A 252 -4.06 23.80 -14.33
C ASP A 252 -2.75 23.36 -13.67
N LEU A 253 -1.95 22.62 -14.39
CA LEU A 253 -0.63 22.13 -13.94
C LEU A 253 0.42 23.24 -13.87
N THR A 254 0.17 24.43 -14.41
CA THR A 254 1.18 25.48 -14.58
C THR A 254 1.87 25.86 -13.26
N ALA A 255 1.11 25.94 -12.17
CA ALA A 255 1.67 26.30 -10.87
C ALA A 255 2.64 25.25 -10.33
N SER A 256 2.26 23.98 -10.40
CA SER A 256 3.10 22.86 -9.94
C SER A 256 4.35 22.70 -10.79
N MET A 257 4.20 22.82 -12.11
CA MET A 257 5.30 22.72 -13.06
C MET A 257 6.27 23.91 -12.94
N GLN A 258 5.76 25.12 -12.67
CA GLN A 258 6.59 26.30 -12.40
C GLN A 258 7.38 26.14 -11.11
N LEU A 259 6.73 25.67 -10.02
CA LEU A 259 7.44 25.38 -8.77
C LEU A 259 8.58 24.38 -8.99
N ALA A 260 8.33 23.30 -9.72
CA ALA A 260 9.34 22.29 -10.02
C ALA A 260 10.53 22.88 -10.81
N ARG A 261 10.26 23.69 -11.84
CA ARG A 261 11.30 24.36 -12.63
C ARG A 261 12.12 25.33 -11.79
N ASP A 262 11.46 26.12 -10.96
CA ASP A 262 12.13 27.09 -10.09
C ASP A 262 13.06 26.35 -9.11
N MET A 263 12.56 25.31 -8.44
CA MET A 263 13.34 24.51 -7.51
C MET A 263 14.50 23.79 -8.19
N TYR A 264 14.30 23.28 -9.39
CA TYR A 264 15.37 22.66 -10.18
C TYR A 264 16.42 23.71 -10.59
N THR A 265 15.99 24.87 -11.08
CA THR A 265 16.90 25.94 -11.52
C THR A 265 17.74 26.46 -10.36
N GLU A 266 17.15 26.66 -9.21
CA GLU A 266 17.81 27.11 -7.97
C GLU A 266 18.69 26.03 -7.33
N GLY A 267 18.52 24.77 -7.71
CA GLY A 267 19.22 23.62 -7.10
C GLY A 267 18.60 23.14 -5.78
N THR A 268 17.41 23.61 -5.43
CA THR A 268 16.65 23.11 -4.25
C THR A 268 16.01 21.74 -4.50
N ILE A 269 15.90 21.30 -5.75
CA ILE A 269 15.82 19.90 -6.18
C ILE A 269 17.18 19.53 -6.78
N GLU A 270 17.69 18.33 -6.49
CA GLU A 270 18.99 17.89 -7.01
C GLU A 270 18.98 17.76 -8.53
N LYS A 271 20.12 18.08 -9.17
CA LYS A 271 20.22 18.15 -10.65
C LYS A 271 20.14 16.81 -11.34
N ASP A 272 20.48 15.73 -10.66
CA ASP A 272 20.41 14.35 -11.13
C ASP A 272 19.10 13.63 -10.73
N ILE A 273 18.05 14.39 -10.41
CA ILE A 273 16.76 13.90 -9.93
C ILE A 273 16.12 12.86 -10.87
N ALA A 274 16.35 12.95 -12.18
CA ALA A 274 15.87 11.97 -13.15
C ALA A 274 16.42 10.55 -12.93
N LEU A 275 17.54 10.43 -12.23
CA LEU A 275 18.21 9.16 -11.92
C LEU A 275 17.97 8.70 -10.48
N ALA A 276 17.23 9.47 -9.70
CA ALA A 276 16.99 9.19 -8.30
C ALA A 276 16.16 7.91 -8.12
N LYS A 277 16.56 7.08 -7.17
CA LYS A 277 15.87 5.84 -6.78
C LYS A 277 15.57 5.86 -5.28
N LEU A 278 14.60 5.08 -4.84
CA LEU A 278 14.14 5.07 -3.45
C LEU A 278 15.28 4.86 -2.45
N ASP A 279 16.02 3.77 -2.58
CA ASP A 279 17.05 3.38 -1.61
C ASP A 279 18.25 4.34 -1.60
N THR A 280 18.76 4.68 -2.79
CA THR A 280 19.89 5.60 -2.89
C THR A 280 19.55 7.01 -2.43
N SER A 281 18.32 7.46 -2.61
CA SER A 281 17.84 8.75 -2.09
C SER A 281 17.75 8.73 -0.56
N LYS A 282 17.25 7.64 0.03
CA LYS A 282 17.25 7.46 1.47
C LYS A 282 18.66 7.51 2.05
N GLU A 283 19.60 6.76 1.46
CA GLU A 283 20.99 6.76 1.90
C GLU A 283 21.64 8.15 1.84
N LYS A 284 21.50 8.88 0.72
CA LYS A 284 21.97 10.26 0.57
C LYS A 284 21.43 11.17 1.68
N PHE A 285 20.13 11.07 1.95
CA PHE A 285 19.48 11.89 2.98
C PHE A 285 20.00 11.57 4.39
N LEU A 286 20.04 10.28 4.76
CA LEU A 286 20.52 9.85 6.08
C LEU A 286 21.98 10.24 6.30
N GLN A 287 22.82 10.15 5.26
CA GLN A 287 24.25 10.53 5.31
C GLN A 287 24.50 12.05 5.28
N GLY A 288 23.47 12.90 5.16
CA GLY A 288 23.60 14.35 5.09
C GLY A 288 24.09 14.87 3.74
N GLN A 289 23.96 14.08 2.68
CA GLN A 289 24.29 14.47 1.31
C GLN A 289 23.09 15.11 0.58
N SER A 290 21.90 15.05 1.16
CA SER A 290 20.71 15.74 0.69
C SER A 290 20.04 16.48 1.85
N ALA A 291 19.58 17.70 1.59
CA ALA A 291 18.96 18.56 2.59
C ALA A 291 17.54 18.09 2.96
N ALA A 292 16.83 17.49 2.02
CA ALA A 292 15.46 17.01 2.20
C ALA A 292 15.18 15.79 1.32
N ILE A 293 14.13 15.07 1.69
CA ILE A 293 13.63 13.89 0.97
C ILE A 293 12.11 13.89 0.96
N ALA A 294 11.50 13.62 -0.20
CA ALA A 294 10.08 13.22 -0.25
C ALA A 294 10.00 11.70 -0.08
N PHE A 295 9.09 11.19 0.72
CA PHE A 295 8.95 9.77 0.95
C PHE A 295 7.51 9.29 0.84
N ALA A 296 7.37 8.01 0.50
CA ALA A 296 6.12 7.31 0.41
C ALA A 296 6.09 6.15 1.41
N GLY A 297 4.89 5.71 1.68
CA GLY A 297 4.61 4.69 2.68
C GLY A 297 4.02 5.30 3.92
N SER A 298 3.39 4.51 4.76
CA SER A 298 2.81 5.04 5.99
C SER A 298 3.90 5.81 6.75
N GLY A 299 3.68 7.09 6.94
CA GLY A 299 4.67 7.97 7.59
C GLY A 299 5.30 7.36 8.84
N PRO A 300 4.52 6.70 9.73
CA PRO A 300 5.07 6.03 10.90
C PRO A 300 6.05 4.91 10.59
N ALA A 301 5.69 4.02 9.69
CA ALA A 301 6.54 2.88 9.35
C ALA A 301 7.83 3.34 8.69
N TRP A 302 7.75 4.27 7.74
CA TRP A 302 8.93 4.78 7.08
C TRP A 302 9.83 5.59 8.02
N LEU A 303 9.26 6.51 8.81
CA LEU A 303 10.06 7.35 9.71
C LEU A 303 10.80 6.54 10.75
N TYR A 304 10.14 5.57 11.37
CA TYR A 304 10.77 4.78 12.42
C TYR A 304 11.55 3.60 11.85
N SER A 305 10.88 2.65 11.17
CA SER A 305 11.49 1.38 10.80
C SER A 305 12.51 1.50 9.69
N ASN A 306 12.31 2.43 8.75
CA ASN A 306 13.18 2.56 7.57
C ASN A 306 14.15 3.75 7.61
N ALA A 307 13.92 4.74 8.47
CA ALA A 307 14.77 5.92 8.52
C ALA A 307 15.41 6.12 9.89
N ALA A 308 14.65 6.14 10.96
CA ALA A 308 15.19 6.44 12.29
C ALA A 308 16.14 5.34 12.78
N VAL A 309 15.78 4.08 12.57
CA VAL A 309 16.63 2.93 12.95
C VAL A 309 17.98 3.00 12.23
N ASP A 310 17.96 3.23 10.91
CA ASP A 310 19.17 3.34 10.10
C ASP A 310 19.99 4.58 10.47
N TYR A 311 19.31 5.72 10.71
CA TYR A 311 19.98 6.96 11.13
C TYR A 311 20.69 6.82 12.48
N GLU A 312 20.01 6.26 13.49
CA GLU A 312 20.56 6.08 14.83
C GLU A 312 21.69 5.03 14.84
N ALA A 313 21.67 4.08 13.90
CA ALA A 313 22.77 3.16 13.67
C ALA A 313 24.00 3.86 13.02
N LEU A 314 23.77 4.77 12.08
CA LEU A 314 24.83 5.59 11.44
C LEU A 314 25.45 6.59 12.42
N TYR A 315 24.68 7.12 13.36
CA TYR A 315 25.09 8.16 14.31
C TYR A 315 24.80 7.75 15.76
N PRO A 316 25.61 6.83 16.33
CA PRO A 316 25.38 6.34 17.69
C PRO A 316 25.30 7.49 18.71
N GLY A 317 24.22 7.49 19.50
CA GLY A 317 23.95 8.51 20.51
C GLY A 317 23.16 9.73 20.03
N LYS A 318 22.88 9.85 18.73
CA LYS A 318 21.93 10.83 18.20
C LYS A 318 20.51 10.26 18.18
N LYS A 319 19.53 11.16 18.24
CA LYS A 319 18.12 10.84 18.04
C LYS A 319 17.64 11.38 16.69
N PHE A 320 16.98 10.55 15.91
CA PHE A 320 16.51 10.93 14.57
C PHE A 320 15.61 12.19 14.62
N LEU A 321 14.65 12.25 15.53
CA LEU A 321 13.73 13.38 15.64
C LEU A 321 14.34 14.67 16.19
N ASP A 322 15.57 14.63 16.76
CA ASP A 322 16.30 15.85 17.12
C ASP A 322 16.91 16.51 15.87
N ASP A 323 17.40 15.70 14.93
CA ASP A 323 18.14 16.13 13.74
C ASP A 323 17.28 16.22 12.46
N VAL A 324 16.10 15.56 12.44
CA VAL A 324 15.20 15.52 11.28
C VAL A 324 13.81 16.03 11.67
N ARG A 325 13.20 16.79 10.76
CA ARG A 325 11.80 17.22 10.88
C ARG A 325 10.98 16.75 9.69
N VAL A 326 9.69 16.50 9.95
CA VAL A 326 8.69 16.31 8.89
C VAL A 326 8.09 17.66 8.55
N ALA A 327 8.07 18.02 7.29
CA ALA A 327 7.50 19.27 6.83
C ALA A 327 6.00 19.35 7.18
N LYS A 328 5.58 20.51 7.64
CA LYS A 328 4.16 20.83 7.83
C LYS A 328 3.45 20.86 6.48
N LEU A 329 2.13 20.83 6.50
CA LEU A 329 1.35 21.16 5.32
C LEU A 329 1.43 22.67 5.10
N TYR A 330 2.08 23.08 4.02
CA TYR A 330 2.21 24.49 3.65
C TYR A 330 0.99 24.99 2.89
N PRO A 331 0.64 26.29 3.03
CA PRO A 331 -0.33 26.90 2.13
C PRO A 331 0.14 26.79 0.68
N CYS A 332 -0.73 26.29 -0.17
CA CYS A 332 -0.53 26.13 -1.61
C CYS A 332 -0.82 27.44 -2.36
N LYS A 333 -0.75 27.43 -3.69
CA LYS A 333 -0.94 28.63 -4.50
C LYS A 333 -2.29 29.31 -4.30
N ASP A 334 -3.34 28.55 -4.00
CA ASP A 334 -4.70 29.04 -3.73
C ASP A 334 -4.91 29.46 -2.26
N GLY A 335 -3.87 29.42 -1.44
CA GLY A 335 -3.92 29.74 -0.01
C GLY A 335 -4.46 28.61 0.88
N LYS A 336 -4.85 27.48 0.31
CA LYS A 336 -5.32 26.31 1.05
C LYS A 336 -4.17 25.34 1.27
N LYS A 337 -4.34 24.42 2.21
CA LYS A 337 -3.41 23.32 2.44
C LYS A 337 -3.94 22.07 1.72
N HIS A 338 -3.27 21.65 0.67
CA HIS A 338 -3.56 20.40 -0.02
C HIS A 338 -2.57 19.32 0.42
N TYR A 339 -3.01 18.08 0.46
CA TYR A 339 -2.17 16.95 0.76
C TYR A 339 -2.57 15.75 -0.10
N PHE A 340 -1.63 14.84 -0.25
CA PHE A 340 -1.90 13.59 -0.94
C PHE A 340 -2.99 12.81 -0.20
N VAL A 341 -3.95 12.32 -0.96
CA VAL A 341 -4.98 11.40 -0.48
C VAL A 341 -4.87 10.12 -1.29
N ASP A 342 -4.64 9.02 -0.61
CA ASP A 342 -4.53 7.73 -1.26
C ASP A 342 -5.90 7.20 -1.70
N THR A 343 -5.91 6.08 -2.39
CA THR A 343 -7.12 5.32 -2.69
C THR A 343 -7.65 4.65 -1.43
N GLU A 344 -8.96 4.43 -1.36
CA GLU A 344 -9.59 3.68 -0.28
C GLU A 344 -8.97 2.28 -0.12
N SER A 345 -8.57 1.67 -1.22
CA SER A 345 -7.80 0.44 -1.22
C SER A 345 -6.74 0.46 -2.31
N TRP A 346 -5.60 -0.13 -2.05
CA TRP A 346 -4.54 -0.33 -3.03
C TRP A 346 -3.98 -1.71 -2.91
N SER A 347 -3.88 -2.27 -3.94
CA SER A 347 -4.00 -3.43 -4.78
C SER A 347 -5.08 -4.38 -4.26
N GLU A 348 -5.19 -5.51 -4.91
CA GLU A 348 -6.22 -6.49 -4.61
C GLU A 348 -5.58 -7.87 -4.44
N SER A 349 -6.28 -8.74 -3.70
CA SER A 349 -6.00 -10.17 -3.64
C SER A 349 -6.88 -10.93 -4.60
N TYR A 350 -6.28 -11.73 -5.45
CA TYR A 350 -6.92 -12.55 -6.49
C TYR A 350 -6.71 -14.03 -6.23
N PHE A 351 -7.51 -14.88 -6.85
CA PHE A 351 -7.52 -16.32 -6.60
C PHE A 351 -7.36 -17.09 -7.90
N SER A 352 -6.42 -18.04 -7.91
CA SER A 352 -6.25 -18.96 -9.04
C SER A 352 -7.48 -19.81 -9.26
N SER A 353 -7.86 -20.05 -10.51
CA SER A 353 -8.96 -21.00 -10.83
C SER A 353 -8.67 -22.44 -10.39
N LYS A 354 -7.42 -22.76 -10.05
CA LYS A 354 -7.02 -24.08 -9.52
C LYS A 354 -7.27 -24.27 -8.03
N VAL A 355 -7.65 -23.21 -7.32
CA VAL A 355 -8.03 -23.29 -5.91
C VAL A 355 -9.26 -24.21 -5.77
N SER A 356 -9.16 -25.25 -4.95
CA SER A 356 -10.29 -26.13 -4.66
C SER A 356 -11.35 -25.43 -3.80
N ASP A 357 -12.55 -26.00 -3.71
CA ASP A 357 -13.60 -25.45 -2.84
C ASP A 357 -13.18 -25.45 -1.37
N GLU A 358 -12.49 -26.49 -0.92
CA GLU A 358 -11.94 -26.58 0.44
C GLU A 358 -10.92 -25.46 0.72
N LYS A 359 -9.98 -25.25 -0.20
CA LYS A 359 -9.01 -24.15 -0.09
C LYS A 359 -9.71 -22.77 -0.14
N MET A 360 -10.71 -22.60 -0.98
CA MET A 360 -11.46 -21.34 -1.05
C MET A 360 -12.20 -21.04 0.26
N GLN A 361 -12.78 -22.05 0.90
CA GLN A 361 -13.39 -21.88 2.22
C GLN A 361 -12.34 -21.49 3.28
N ALA A 362 -11.15 -22.08 3.24
CA ALA A 362 -10.06 -21.72 4.12
C ALA A 362 -9.56 -20.28 3.86
N ILE A 363 -9.46 -19.86 2.59
CA ILE A 363 -9.12 -18.49 2.19
C ILE A 363 -10.20 -17.51 2.69
N CYS A 364 -11.47 -17.79 2.51
CA CYS A 364 -12.53 -16.93 3.02
C CYS A 364 -12.46 -16.79 4.55
N LYS A 365 -12.20 -17.89 5.28
CA LYS A 365 -12.01 -17.86 6.73
C LYS A 365 -10.78 -17.04 7.15
N LEU A 366 -9.69 -17.14 6.39
CA LEU A 366 -8.49 -16.32 6.60
C LEU A 366 -8.82 -14.82 6.52
N TYR A 367 -9.46 -14.39 5.43
CA TYR A 367 -9.81 -12.97 5.27
C TYR A 367 -10.87 -12.51 6.26
N ASP A 368 -11.87 -13.35 6.58
CA ASP A 368 -12.87 -13.05 7.60
C ASP A 368 -12.21 -12.75 8.95
N TYR A 369 -11.21 -13.55 9.35
CA TYR A 369 -10.44 -13.32 10.58
C TYR A 369 -9.55 -12.06 10.48
N LEU A 370 -8.83 -11.87 9.36
CA LEU A 370 -7.92 -10.73 9.18
C LEU A 370 -8.63 -9.37 9.27
N TYR A 371 -9.91 -9.30 8.92
CA TYR A 371 -10.70 -8.07 9.01
C TYR A 371 -11.27 -7.83 10.42
N THR A 372 -11.20 -8.78 11.34
CA THR A 372 -11.58 -8.57 12.73
C THR A 372 -10.55 -7.68 13.45
N ASP A 373 -10.96 -7.02 14.55
CA ASP A 373 -10.02 -6.25 15.38
C ASP A 373 -8.91 -7.14 15.98
N GLU A 374 -9.25 -8.39 16.31
CA GLU A 374 -8.27 -9.37 16.78
C GLU A 374 -7.25 -9.71 15.68
N GLY A 375 -7.70 -10.00 14.47
CA GLY A 375 -6.84 -10.27 13.34
C GLY A 375 -5.92 -9.10 12.99
N LYS A 376 -6.47 -7.88 12.97
CA LYS A 376 -5.67 -6.65 12.79
C LYS A 376 -4.60 -6.50 13.86
N ARG A 377 -4.96 -6.67 15.15
CA ARG A 377 -3.99 -6.60 16.25
C ARG A 377 -2.91 -7.68 16.12
N LEU A 378 -3.31 -8.92 15.83
CA LEU A 378 -2.33 -9.99 15.61
C LEU A 378 -1.30 -9.61 14.55
N MET A 379 -1.75 -9.06 13.43
CA MET A 379 -0.87 -8.73 12.30
C MET A 379 -0.02 -7.48 12.52
N PHE A 380 -0.51 -6.48 13.25
CA PHE A 380 0.18 -5.21 13.42
C PHE A 380 0.83 -5.02 14.80
N CYS A 381 0.39 -5.77 15.80
CA CYS A 381 0.89 -5.67 17.17
C CYS A 381 1.51 -6.98 17.68
N GLY A 382 1.26 -8.08 16.98
CA GLY A 382 1.73 -9.40 17.39
C GLY A 382 0.79 -10.10 18.38
N VAL A 383 1.34 -11.00 19.18
CA VAL A 383 0.62 -11.83 20.15
C VAL A 383 0.54 -11.13 21.49
N GLU A 384 -0.66 -10.98 22.05
CA GLU A 384 -0.87 -10.43 23.39
C GLU A 384 -0.16 -11.29 24.44
N GLY A 385 0.47 -10.64 25.41
CA GLY A 385 1.28 -11.32 26.44
C GLY A 385 2.69 -11.69 25.99
N GLU A 386 3.01 -11.65 24.72
CA GLU A 386 4.35 -11.88 24.15
C GLU A 386 4.94 -10.59 23.59
N HIS A 387 4.22 -9.90 22.72
CA HIS A 387 4.68 -8.70 22.03
C HIS A 387 4.11 -7.42 22.65
N TYR A 388 2.88 -7.47 23.14
CA TYR A 388 2.21 -6.35 23.76
C TYR A 388 1.30 -6.79 24.92
N ASP A 389 0.87 -5.82 25.71
CA ASP A 389 -0.18 -5.96 26.72
C ASP A 389 -1.29 -4.95 26.44
N MET A 390 -2.54 -5.31 26.77
CA MET A 390 -3.64 -4.36 26.78
C MET A 390 -3.70 -3.64 28.13
N VAL A 391 -3.47 -2.33 28.14
CA VAL A 391 -3.52 -1.48 29.33
C VAL A 391 -4.56 -0.39 29.13
N ASP A 392 -5.59 -0.37 29.96
CA ASP A 392 -6.70 0.58 29.87
C ASP A 392 -7.35 0.64 28.47
N GLY A 393 -7.47 -0.52 27.81
CA GLY A 393 -8.04 -0.65 26.46
C GLY A 393 -7.12 -0.21 25.32
N LYS A 394 -5.84 0.07 25.60
CA LYS A 394 -4.84 0.51 24.62
C LYS A 394 -3.73 -0.51 24.51
N VAL A 395 -3.17 -0.66 23.32
CA VAL A 395 -1.99 -1.48 23.10
C VAL A 395 -0.77 -0.79 23.70
N GLN A 396 -0.07 -1.50 24.56
CA GLN A 396 1.24 -1.12 25.08
C GLN A 396 2.26 -2.18 24.67
N MET A 397 3.16 -1.80 23.74
CA MET A 397 4.23 -2.68 23.31
C MET A 397 5.21 -2.95 24.43
N ARG A 398 5.68 -4.19 24.51
CA ARG A 398 6.74 -4.57 25.43
C ARG A 398 8.10 -4.11 24.94
N ASP A 399 8.98 -3.79 25.87
CA ASP A 399 10.33 -3.33 25.56
C ASP A 399 11.13 -4.39 24.76
N GLY A 400 11.86 -3.92 23.76
CA GLY A 400 12.74 -4.77 22.94
C GLY A 400 12.03 -5.66 21.92
N VAL A 401 10.72 -5.60 21.81
CA VAL A 401 9.96 -6.32 20.77
C VAL A 401 10.31 -5.75 19.40
N LYS A 402 10.72 -6.65 18.51
CA LYS A 402 10.86 -6.38 17.08
C LYS A 402 9.75 -7.14 16.38
N LEU A 403 8.78 -6.41 15.86
CA LEU A 403 7.85 -6.97 14.89
C LEU A 403 8.52 -6.91 13.52
N PHE A 404 8.18 -7.86 12.65
CA PHE A 404 8.62 -7.81 11.28
C PHE A 404 8.02 -6.56 10.62
N ALA A 405 8.86 -5.54 10.46
CA ALA A 405 8.44 -4.19 10.07
C ALA A 405 7.86 -4.11 8.64
N ASP A 406 8.09 -5.13 7.83
CA ASP A 406 7.72 -5.14 6.41
C ASP A 406 7.03 -6.44 6.01
N SER A 407 6.25 -7.04 6.91
CA SER A 407 5.55 -8.24 6.54
C SER A 407 4.35 -7.90 5.68
N SER A 408 4.52 -8.11 4.42
CA SER A 408 3.43 -8.10 3.45
C SER A 408 2.29 -9.06 3.81
N ILE A 409 2.52 -9.96 4.77
CA ILE A 409 1.49 -10.87 5.29
C ILE A 409 0.45 -10.11 6.10
N GLY A 410 0.85 -9.16 6.95
CA GLY A 410 -0.07 -8.23 7.60
C GLY A 410 -0.88 -7.43 6.60
N SER A 411 -0.29 -7.18 5.44
CA SER A 411 -0.90 -6.42 4.35
C SER A 411 -1.84 -7.22 3.44
N LEU A 412 -2.08 -8.51 3.69
CA LEU A 412 -3.03 -9.30 2.86
C LEU A 412 -4.43 -8.67 2.83
N ALA A 413 -4.92 -8.17 3.96
CA ALA A 413 -6.25 -7.62 4.09
C ALA A 413 -6.26 -6.09 4.24
N LEU A 414 -5.30 -5.54 4.98
CA LEU A 414 -5.24 -4.13 5.32
C LEU A 414 -3.80 -3.65 5.20
N TRP A 415 -3.57 -2.55 4.48
CA TRP A 415 -2.24 -1.98 4.30
C TRP A 415 -1.77 -1.20 5.53
N ASN A 416 -2.64 -0.32 6.05
CA ASN A 416 -2.34 0.47 7.24
C ASN A 416 -3.53 0.46 8.22
N PRO A 417 -3.31 0.19 9.49
CA PRO A 417 -4.34 0.39 10.52
C PRO A 417 -4.52 1.88 10.81
N SER A 418 -5.71 2.28 11.20
CA SER A 418 -6.06 3.67 11.52
C SER A 418 -6.53 3.87 12.96
N ASP A 419 -6.55 2.83 13.76
CA ASP A 419 -6.86 2.93 15.17
C ASP A 419 -5.58 3.19 15.97
N TRP A 420 -5.44 4.41 16.47
CA TRP A 420 -4.27 4.85 17.22
C TRP A 420 -4.01 4.09 18.52
N ASP A 421 -5.06 3.56 19.12
CA ASP A 421 -4.99 2.99 20.46
C ASP A 421 -4.89 1.46 20.47
N THR A 422 -5.48 0.78 19.49
CA THR A 422 -5.57 -0.69 19.50
C THR A 422 -4.87 -1.39 18.33
N SER A 423 -4.65 -0.72 17.22
CA SER A 423 -4.15 -1.38 15.99
C SER A 423 -3.06 -0.60 15.27
N PHE A 424 -2.92 0.70 15.52
CA PHE A 424 -1.91 1.52 14.84
C PHE A 424 -0.51 1.08 15.26
N PRO A 425 0.50 1.23 14.35
CA PRO A 425 1.81 0.61 14.49
C PRO A 425 2.40 0.84 15.87
N SER A 426 2.07 -0.03 16.71
CA SER A 426 2.34 -0.04 18.12
C SER A 426 3.80 -0.36 18.40
N ALA A 427 4.51 -0.89 17.39
CA ALA A 427 5.96 -1.03 17.41
C ALA A 427 6.69 0.33 17.35
N ASN A 428 6.00 1.41 16.96
CA ASN A 428 6.62 2.73 16.89
C ASN A 428 6.67 3.37 18.28
N PRO A 429 7.81 3.99 18.67
CA PRO A 429 7.91 4.76 19.89
C PRO A 429 6.86 5.88 19.98
N THR A 430 6.47 6.23 21.19
CA THR A 430 5.37 7.17 21.48
C THR A 430 5.51 8.52 20.76
N GLU A 431 6.74 9.02 20.62
CA GLU A 431 7.03 10.29 19.94
C GLU A 431 6.71 10.26 18.44
N TYR A 432 6.92 9.13 17.77
CA TYR A 432 6.55 8.96 16.35
C TYR A 432 5.04 8.88 16.18
N ARG A 433 4.38 8.19 17.09
CA ARG A 433 2.93 8.12 17.13
C ARG A 433 2.32 9.50 17.35
N ALA A 434 2.81 10.28 18.33
CA ALA A 434 2.35 11.63 18.61
C ALA A 434 2.54 12.57 17.40
N LEU A 435 3.66 12.47 16.69
CA LEU A 435 3.92 13.21 15.47
C LEU A 435 2.87 12.93 14.38
N ASN A 436 2.50 11.66 14.20
CA ASN A 436 1.52 11.25 13.19
C ASN A 436 0.11 11.67 13.54
N ILE A 437 -0.28 11.56 14.82
CA ILE A 437 -1.57 12.07 15.32
C ILE A 437 -1.66 13.57 15.07
N ALA A 438 -0.65 14.34 15.48
CA ALA A 438 -0.64 15.79 15.29
C ALA A 438 -0.74 16.20 13.81
N ARG A 439 -0.08 15.45 12.90
CA ARG A 439 -0.17 15.68 11.46
C ARG A 439 -1.55 15.36 10.89
N HIS A 440 -2.12 14.23 11.28
CA HIS A 440 -3.49 13.86 10.91
C HIS A 440 -4.49 14.93 11.38
N ASP A 441 -4.41 15.34 12.63
CA ASP A 441 -5.34 16.32 13.20
C ASP A 441 -5.22 17.69 12.53
N ASP A 442 -3.99 18.14 12.19
CA ASP A 442 -3.79 19.37 11.40
C ASP A 442 -4.41 19.24 9.99
N ALA A 443 -4.23 18.09 9.34
CA ALA A 443 -4.79 17.85 8.02
C ALA A 443 -6.32 17.82 8.03
N VAL A 444 -6.92 17.10 8.98
CA VAL A 444 -8.39 17.02 9.12
C VAL A 444 -8.98 18.41 9.44
N LYS A 445 -8.32 19.18 10.29
CA LYS A 445 -8.80 20.51 10.70
C LYS A 445 -8.60 21.59 9.66
N ASN A 446 -7.44 21.62 9.00
CA ASN A 446 -6.97 22.74 8.20
C ASN A 446 -6.72 22.37 6.74
N GLY A 447 -6.76 21.09 6.40
CA GLY A 447 -6.51 20.60 5.04
C GLY A 447 -7.75 20.66 4.16
N THR A 448 -7.52 20.65 2.86
CA THR A 448 -8.57 20.49 1.86
C THR A 448 -8.54 19.06 1.36
N LEU A 449 -9.70 18.39 1.52
CA LEU A 449 -9.91 17.02 1.05
C LEU A 449 -10.86 17.06 -0.15
N PRO A 450 -10.36 16.99 -1.39
CA PRO A 450 -11.21 16.92 -2.57
C PRO A 450 -11.96 15.58 -2.62
N LYS A 451 -13.11 15.57 -3.29
CA LYS A 451 -13.85 14.34 -3.55
C LYS A 451 -13.22 13.60 -4.71
N TYR A 452 -12.81 12.36 -4.46
CA TYR A 452 -12.32 11.43 -5.48
C TYR A 452 -13.37 10.35 -5.78
N TYR A 453 -13.28 9.81 -7.00
CA TYR A 453 -14.22 8.80 -7.51
C TYR A 453 -13.44 7.54 -7.89
N ASP A 454 -12.96 6.83 -6.89
CA ASP A 454 -12.11 5.65 -7.09
C ASP A 454 -12.80 4.55 -7.91
N ALA A 455 -14.13 4.44 -7.84
CA ALA A 455 -14.91 3.48 -8.63
C ALA A 455 -14.72 3.67 -10.15
N VAL A 456 -14.49 4.91 -10.61
CA VAL A 456 -14.26 5.20 -12.04
C VAL A 456 -12.97 4.55 -12.56
N LYS A 457 -11.96 4.33 -11.70
CA LYS A 457 -10.73 3.60 -12.06
C LYS A 457 -11.04 2.20 -12.60
N PHE A 458 -12.11 1.56 -12.10
CA PHE A 458 -12.48 0.19 -12.43
C PHE A 458 -13.38 0.04 -13.65
N ILE A 459 -13.79 1.16 -14.27
CA ILE A 459 -14.50 1.14 -15.54
C ILE A 459 -13.63 0.46 -16.59
N VAL A 460 -14.21 -0.52 -17.28
CA VAL A 460 -13.60 -1.19 -18.43
C VAL A 460 -13.81 -0.29 -19.65
N SER A 461 -12.72 0.20 -20.23
CA SER A 461 -12.76 1.08 -21.40
C SER A 461 -11.52 0.81 -22.25
N PRO A 462 -11.67 0.26 -23.46
CA PRO A 462 -10.55 0.05 -24.37
C PRO A 462 -9.77 1.32 -24.66
N LEU A 463 -10.42 2.47 -24.78
CA LEU A 463 -9.74 3.75 -25.00
C LEU A 463 -8.94 4.18 -23.76
N LYS A 464 -9.46 3.95 -22.54
CA LYS A 464 -8.71 4.21 -21.31
C LYS A 464 -7.47 3.32 -21.22
N ASP A 465 -7.61 2.05 -21.54
CA ASP A 465 -6.50 1.08 -21.50
C ASP A 465 -5.40 1.39 -22.54
N ALA A 466 -5.78 1.98 -23.67
CA ALA A 466 -4.86 2.39 -24.72
C ALA A 466 -4.26 3.80 -24.49
N PHE A 467 -4.88 4.62 -23.64
CA PHE A 467 -4.44 5.99 -23.39
C PHE A 467 -3.31 6.04 -22.37
N VAL A 468 -2.12 6.41 -22.82
CA VAL A 468 -0.92 6.48 -21.98
C VAL A 468 -0.53 7.93 -21.75
N TYR A 469 -0.34 8.28 -20.46
CA TYR A 469 0.30 9.53 -20.04
C TYR A 469 1.32 9.23 -18.93
N ASN A 470 2.34 10.06 -18.84
CA ASN A 470 3.42 9.88 -17.87
C ASN A 470 3.78 11.22 -17.20
N PRO A 471 3.18 11.54 -16.05
CA PRO A 471 3.44 12.78 -15.33
C PRO A 471 4.91 13.01 -14.98
N SER A 472 5.69 11.94 -14.76
CA SER A 472 7.13 12.06 -14.46
C SER A 472 7.93 12.54 -15.67
N ASP A 473 7.67 11.99 -16.85
CA ASP A 473 8.34 12.41 -18.08
C ASP A 473 7.92 13.83 -18.47
N ASP A 474 6.64 14.15 -18.33
CA ASP A 474 6.09 15.48 -18.59
C ASP A 474 6.72 16.53 -17.67
N LEU A 475 6.83 16.20 -16.36
CA LEU A 475 7.48 17.06 -15.38
C LEU A 475 8.95 17.29 -15.74
N LEU A 476 9.70 16.24 -16.07
CA LEU A 476 11.11 16.35 -16.46
C LEU A 476 11.27 17.24 -17.69
N GLN A 477 10.45 17.03 -18.70
CA GLN A 477 10.48 17.81 -19.92
C GLN A 477 10.25 19.30 -19.64
N ILE A 478 9.23 19.61 -18.82
CA ILE A 478 8.90 21.00 -18.48
C ILE A 478 9.95 21.58 -17.54
N MET A 479 10.38 20.85 -16.52
CA MET A 479 11.34 21.29 -15.52
C MET A 479 12.70 21.65 -16.13
N MET A 480 13.14 20.89 -17.12
CA MET A 480 14.42 21.07 -17.83
C MET A 480 14.29 21.90 -19.10
N GLY A 481 13.10 22.24 -19.54
CA GLY A 481 12.82 22.96 -20.76
C GLY A 481 13.20 24.44 -20.70
N ALA A 482 13.41 25.06 -21.85
CA ALA A 482 13.80 26.47 -21.99
C ALA A 482 12.60 27.41 -22.28
N GLU A 483 11.51 26.87 -22.81
CA GLU A 483 10.32 27.67 -23.15
C GLU A 483 9.52 28.04 -21.87
N PRO A 484 8.69 29.09 -21.91
CA PRO A 484 7.81 29.44 -20.79
C PRO A 484 6.94 28.25 -20.35
N VAL A 485 6.77 28.08 -19.04
CA VAL A 485 6.06 26.90 -18.48
C VAL A 485 4.62 26.85 -18.93
N ASP A 486 3.91 27.98 -18.94
CA ASP A 486 2.53 28.10 -19.41
C ASP A 486 2.36 27.63 -20.85
N LYS A 487 3.31 28.02 -21.73
CA LYS A 487 3.33 27.53 -23.11
C LYS A 487 3.56 26.02 -23.18
N MET A 488 4.53 25.51 -22.43
CA MET A 488 4.86 24.08 -22.44
C MET A 488 3.70 23.23 -21.89
N VAL A 489 3.03 23.67 -20.82
CA VAL A 489 1.83 23.01 -20.29
C VAL A 489 0.70 23.00 -21.32
N LYS A 490 0.47 24.12 -22.00
CA LYS A 490 -0.54 24.21 -23.06
C LYS A 490 -0.22 23.26 -24.22
N ASP A 491 1.02 23.23 -24.67
CA ASP A 491 1.46 22.37 -25.78
C ASP A 491 1.33 20.88 -25.35
N LEU A 492 1.64 20.56 -24.09
CA LEU A 492 1.46 19.23 -23.51
C LEU A 492 -0.02 18.79 -23.53
N MET A 493 -0.93 19.65 -23.03
CA MET A 493 -2.37 19.34 -23.04
C MET A 493 -2.90 19.18 -24.47
N THR A 494 -2.44 20.02 -25.40
CA THR A 494 -2.76 19.85 -26.83
C THR A 494 -2.32 18.49 -27.38
N SER A 495 -1.11 18.03 -27.00
CA SER A 495 -0.62 16.73 -27.41
C SER A 495 -1.45 15.56 -26.87
N TYR A 496 -2.00 15.68 -25.67
CA TYR A 496 -2.90 14.67 -25.12
C TYR A 496 -4.27 14.66 -25.79
N GLU A 497 -4.80 15.83 -26.18
CA GLU A 497 -6.01 15.89 -27.01
C GLU A 497 -5.79 15.20 -28.38
N GLU A 498 -4.65 15.42 -29.02
CA GLU A 498 -4.29 14.74 -30.27
C GLU A 498 -4.12 13.22 -30.10
N LYS A 499 -3.72 12.76 -28.92
CA LYS A 499 -3.65 11.33 -28.56
C LYS A 499 -5.00 10.71 -28.21
N GLY A 500 -6.09 11.49 -28.16
CA GLY A 500 -7.44 11.01 -27.95
C GLY A 500 -7.97 11.15 -26.53
N LEU A 501 -7.49 12.12 -25.74
CA LEU A 501 -7.95 12.39 -24.38
C LEU A 501 -9.48 12.55 -24.34
N SER A 502 -10.05 13.43 -25.17
CA SER A 502 -11.50 13.67 -25.22
C SER A 502 -12.30 12.40 -25.54
N ALA A 503 -11.86 11.59 -26.49
CA ALA A 503 -12.54 10.35 -26.84
C ALA A 503 -12.50 9.31 -25.69
N MET A 504 -11.36 9.19 -25.02
CA MET A 504 -11.20 8.33 -23.84
C MET A 504 -12.13 8.78 -22.71
N LEU A 505 -12.19 10.08 -22.43
CA LEU A 505 -13.08 10.62 -21.40
C LEU A 505 -14.56 10.40 -21.73
N GLU A 506 -14.97 10.54 -22.99
CA GLU A 506 -16.34 10.26 -23.43
C GLU A 506 -16.72 8.80 -23.18
N GLU A 507 -15.87 7.84 -23.58
CA GLU A 507 -16.12 6.42 -23.36
C GLU A 507 -16.20 6.09 -21.86
N VAL A 508 -15.25 6.55 -21.04
CA VAL A 508 -15.26 6.30 -19.59
C VAL A 508 -16.51 6.87 -18.93
N ASN A 509 -16.93 8.08 -19.29
CA ASN A 509 -18.13 8.69 -18.72
C ASN A 509 -19.41 7.95 -19.12
N ALA A 510 -19.51 7.47 -20.36
CA ALA A 510 -20.63 6.66 -20.81
C ALA A 510 -20.71 5.32 -20.07
N GLU A 511 -19.57 4.66 -19.84
CA GLU A 511 -19.52 3.41 -19.07
C GLU A 511 -19.78 3.65 -17.58
N ALA A 512 -19.32 4.76 -17.00
CA ALA A 512 -19.61 5.14 -15.62
C ALA A 512 -21.12 5.37 -15.40
N GLU A 513 -21.79 6.03 -16.33
CA GLU A 513 -23.25 6.21 -16.30
C GLU A 513 -23.99 4.87 -16.36
N LYS A 514 -23.58 3.96 -17.27
CA LYS A 514 -24.14 2.59 -17.34
C LYS A 514 -23.94 1.80 -16.06
N ALA A 515 -22.80 1.99 -15.39
CA ALA A 515 -22.47 1.35 -14.11
C ALA A 515 -23.18 2.01 -12.91
N GLY A 516 -23.96 3.09 -13.12
CA GLY A 516 -24.65 3.79 -12.05
C GLY A 516 -23.75 4.59 -11.12
N ILE A 517 -22.51 4.89 -11.53
CA ILE A 517 -21.61 5.74 -10.74
C ILE A 517 -22.13 7.18 -10.81
N THR A 518 -22.53 7.72 -9.67
CA THR A 518 -23.10 9.09 -9.58
C THR A 518 -22.00 10.13 -9.32
N LYS A 519 -22.20 11.30 -9.91
CA LYS A 519 -21.31 12.47 -9.80
C LYS A 519 -21.50 13.23 -8.49
#